data_2dab6f9ad9da4f2cca1192ef345eeaed
#
_entry.id   2dab6f9ad9da4f2cca1192ef345eeaed
#
_cell.length_a   1.000
_cell.length_b   1.000
_cell.length_c   1.000
_cell.angle_alpha   90.00
_cell.angle_beta   90.00
_cell.angle_gamma   90.00
#
_symmetry.space_group_name_H-M   'P 1'
#
loop_
_entity.id
_entity.type
_entity.pdbx_description
1 polymer ?
#
loop_
_entity_poly.entity_id
_entity_poly.type
_entity_poly.pdbx_seq_one_letter_code
_entity_poly.pdbx_strand_id
1 'polypeptide(L)'
;MTTPLPTSAWRLAGAVMLLAGPFSLANAAGLKVLSEEDMSREVGRDGISFATSLNMEIGSYVFTPYDGASIRHDNVTVRGTSLSEFDLVKGSSGRPDIGQWSIPMVGNTKPLQIDYDLVVSANGRSLNTSVSYKDFVPKGSIFQWTTGPTGGIDLGLATNLSIGQLLLSPNGRKETVGQMAISGIKVESSETPGNPWVIADLKTQSGKFRLPVDAQGATHLNLGVDWPVGADAATGKLTIDNVAFNNGANLGSSSIGSMQIQYMNIKFR
;
A
#
# COMPACT_ATOMS: atom_id res chain seq x y z
N MET A 1 -13.64 -29.41 31.38
CA MET A 1 -13.51 -27.95 31.60
C MET A 1 -12.77 -27.41 30.41
N THR A 2 -13.50 -26.87 29.46
CA THR A 2 -12.96 -26.27 28.20
C THR A 2 -12.83 -24.77 28.42
N THR A 3 -11.60 -24.31 28.52
CA THR A 3 -11.29 -22.88 28.59
C THR A 3 -11.57 -22.25 27.22
N PRO A 4 -12.32 -21.14 27.14
CA PRO A 4 -12.51 -20.43 25.88
C PRO A 4 -11.23 -19.72 25.46
N LEU A 5 -10.87 -19.85 24.19
CA LEU A 5 -9.77 -19.11 23.54
C LEU A 5 -10.04 -17.60 23.60
N PRO A 6 -9.04 -16.78 23.89
CA PRO A 6 -9.19 -15.34 23.97
C PRO A 6 -9.53 -14.74 22.59
N THR A 7 -10.57 -13.95 22.56
CA THR A 7 -11.13 -13.25 21.39
C THR A 7 -10.24 -12.15 20.80
N SER A 8 -9.00 -12.02 21.29
CA SER A 8 -8.04 -10.98 20.85
C SER A 8 -7.29 -11.29 19.56
N ALA A 9 -7.25 -12.54 19.11
CA ALA A 9 -6.48 -12.96 17.94
C ALA A 9 -7.06 -12.45 16.59
N TRP A 10 -8.33 -12.10 16.55
CA TRP A 10 -9.02 -11.68 15.30
C TRP A 10 -8.90 -10.18 14.99
N ARG A 11 -8.45 -9.37 15.94
CA ARG A 11 -8.37 -7.92 15.76
C ARG A 11 -7.12 -7.43 15.03
N LEU A 12 -6.10 -8.27 14.92
CA LEU A 12 -4.82 -7.93 14.29
C LEU A 12 -4.77 -8.20 12.78
N ALA A 13 -5.62 -9.10 12.28
CA ALA A 13 -5.69 -9.39 10.83
C ALA A 13 -6.15 -8.16 10.01
N GLY A 14 -6.90 -7.24 10.62
CA GLY A 14 -7.39 -6.03 9.95
C GLY A 14 -6.31 -4.97 9.66
N ALA A 15 -5.28 -4.87 10.50
CA ALA A 15 -4.28 -3.80 10.38
C ALA A 15 -3.22 -4.08 9.30
N VAL A 16 -2.90 -5.34 9.07
CA VAL A 16 -1.95 -5.74 8.00
C VAL A 16 -2.61 -5.66 6.62
N MET A 17 -3.92 -5.89 6.54
CA MET A 17 -4.68 -5.73 5.27
C MET A 17 -4.82 -4.28 4.82
N LEU A 18 -4.64 -3.30 5.69
CA LEU A 18 -4.72 -1.87 5.35
C LEU A 18 -3.53 -1.36 4.53
N LEU A 19 -2.37 -2.00 4.63
CA LEU A 19 -1.21 -1.74 3.77
C LEU A 19 -1.28 -2.53 2.45
N ALA A 20 -2.06 -3.62 2.42
CA ALA A 20 -2.22 -4.46 1.23
C ALA A 20 -3.39 -4.04 0.31
N GLY A 21 -4.04 -2.93 0.58
CA GLY A 21 -5.11 -2.37 -0.26
C GLY A 21 -6.48 -3.07 -0.10
N PRO A 22 -7.57 -2.36 -0.37
CA PRO A 22 -8.95 -2.81 -0.18
C PRO A 22 -9.44 -3.82 -1.22
N PHE A 23 -8.57 -4.63 -1.80
CA PHE A 23 -8.89 -5.43 -2.99
C PHE A 23 -9.57 -6.78 -2.73
N SER A 24 -9.79 -7.19 -1.49
CA SER A 24 -10.22 -8.56 -1.21
C SER A 24 -11.74 -8.80 -1.14
N LEU A 25 -12.58 -7.80 -1.39
CA LEU A 25 -14.06 -7.96 -1.36
C LEU A 25 -14.78 -7.30 -2.55
N ALA A 26 -14.13 -7.21 -3.72
CA ALA A 26 -14.86 -6.85 -4.93
C ALA A 26 -15.76 -8.01 -5.33
N ASN A 27 -17.06 -7.81 -5.26
CA ASN A 27 -18.04 -8.71 -5.87
C ASN A 27 -17.62 -8.98 -7.33
N ALA A 28 -17.58 -10.24 -7.72
CA ALA A 28 -17.22 -10.74 -9.05
C ALA A 28 -18.08 -10.20 -10.22
N ALA A 29 -19.02 -9.30 -9.96
CA ALA A 29 -19.92 -8.70 -10.94
C ALA A 29 -19.24 -7.74 -11.94
N GLY A 30 -17.94 -7.51 -11.83
CA GLY A 30 -17.19 -6.58 -12.71
C GLY A 30 -15.98 -7.19 -13.41
N LEU A 31 -15.76 -8.49 -13.35
CA LEU A 31 -14.67 -9.12 -14.09
C LEU A 31 -14.99 -9.08 -15.59
N LYS A 32 -14.29 -8.21 -16.33
CA LYS A 32 -14.33 -8.22 -17.79
C LYS A 32 -13.44 -9.36 -18.27
N VAL A 33 -14.04 -10.28 -19.03
CA VAL A 33 -13.27 -11.33 -19.72
C VAL A 33 -12.26 -10.65 -20.65
N LEU A 34 -10.99 -10.96 -20.48
CA LEU A 34 -9.93 -10.52 -21.40
C LEU A 34 -10.24 -11.03 -22.80
N SER A 35 -9.97 -10.23 -23.83
CA SER A 35 -10.12 -10.68 -25.20
C SER A 35 -9.07 -11.78 -25.49
N GLU A 36 -9.35 -12.66 -26.45
CA GLU A 36 -8.38 -13.68 -26.87
C GLU A 36 -7.06 -13.08 -27.35
N GLU A 37 -7.11 -11.85 -27.85
CA GLU A 37 -5.93 -11.10 -28.29
C GLU A 37 -5.08 -10.61 -27.11
N ASP A 38 -5.70 -10.25 -25.99
CA ASP A 38 -4.98 -9.91 -24.77
C ASP A 38 -4.40 -11.17 -24.10
N MET A 39 -5.12 -12.30 -24.17
CA MET A 39 -4.62 -13.59 -23.67
C MET A 39 -3.49 -14.17 -24.55
N SER A 40 -3.53 -13.97 -25.85
CA SER A 40 -2.50 -14.51 -26.76
C SER A 40 -1.15 -13.77 -26.68
N ARG A 41 -1.14 -12.55 -26.15
CA ARG A 41 0.10 -11.81 -25.84
C ARG A 41 0.83 -12.32 -24.60
N GLU A 42 0.20 -13.18 -23.84
CA GLU A 42 0.69 -13.72 -22.56
C GLU A 42 1.30 -15.14 -22.70
N VAL A 43 1.78 -15.49 -23.89
CA VAL A 43 2.39 -16.80 -24.11
C VAL A 43 3.62 -16.98 -23.22
N GLY A 44 3.48 -17.78 -22.16
CA GLY A 44 4.57 -18.27 -21.33
C GLY A 44 4.74 -17.67 -19.95
N ARG A 45 3.75 -16.90 -19.41
CA ARG A 45 3.73 -16.52 -18.01
C ARG A 45 2.78 -17.45 -17.24
N ASP A 46 3.30 -18.08 -16.19
CA ASP A 46 2.51 -18.96 -15.30
C ASP A 46 1.60 -18.15 -14.33
N GLY A 47 1.35 -16.86 -14.62
CA GLY A 47 0.63 -15.92 -13.77
C GLY A 47 -0.81 -15.67 -14.21
N ILE A 48 -1.59 -15.05 -13.33
CA ILE A 48 -2.97 -14.64 -13.58
C ILE A 48 -3.04 -13.11 -13.60
N SER A 49 -3.55 -12.55 -14.71
CA SER A 49 -3.79 -11.11 -14.83
C SER A 49 -5.23 -10.76 -14.51
N PHE A 50 -5.43 -9.71 -13.72
CA PHE A 50 -6.74 -9.20 -13.32
C PHE A 50 -6.89 -7.77 -13.81
N ALA A 51 -7.86 -7.53 -14.70
CA ALA A 51 -8.32 -6.19 -15.02
C ALA A 51 -9.55 -5.87 -14.15
N THR A 52 -9.42 -4.93 -13.25
CA THR A 52 -10.48 -4.58 -12.30
C THR A 52 -10.97 -3.17 -12.55
N SER A 53 -12.27 -3.00 -12.79
CA SER A 53 -12.93 -1.71 -12.74
C SER A 53 -13.50 -1.53 -11.33
N LEU A 54 -12.97 -0.56 -10.60
CA LEU A 54 -13.36 -0.27 -9.23
C LEU A 54 -14.42 0.83 -9.20
N ASN A 55 -15.51 0.56 -8.53
CA ASN A 55 -16.49 1.53 -8.06
C ASN A 55 -16.98 1.05 -6.70
N MET A 56 -16.23 1.38 -5.67
CA MET A 56 -16.45 0.89 -4.30
C MET A 56 -16.90 2.05 -3.43
N GLU A 57 -17.91 1.81 -2.61
CA GLU A 57 -18.40 2.73 -1.60
C GLU A 57 -18.47 2.01 -0.25
N ILE A 58 -17.85 2.58 0.78
CA ILE A 58 -17.89 2.10 2.15
C ILE A 58 -18.42 3.25 3.02
N GLY A 59 -19.53 3.00 3.73
CA GLY A 59 -20.15 4.02 4.57
C GLY A 59 -19.22 4.48 5.68
N SER A 60 -18.71 3.55 6.47
CA SER A 60 -17.78 3.85 7.56
C SER A 60 -16.97 2.62 7.95
N TYR A 61 -15.71 2.85 8.32
CA TYR A 61 -14.95 1.86 9.04
C TYR A 61 -14.15 2.51 10.18
N VAL A 62 -14.04 1.82 11.33
CA VAL A 62 -13.46 2.35 12.55
C VAL A 62 -12.35 1.45 13.05
N PHE A 63 -11.20 2.03 13.33
CA PHE A 63 -10.13 1.40 14.07
C PHE A 63 -10.09 2.01 15.48
N THR A 64 -10.25 1.18 16.51
CA THR A 64 -10.21 1.60 17.92
C THR A 64 -9.03 0.93 18.60
N PRO A 65 -7.91 1.61 18.80
CA PRO A 65 -6.81 1.12 19.61
C PRO A 65 -7.24 1.00 21.08
N TYR A 66 -6.37 0.36 21.87
CA TYR A 66 -6.69 -0.04 23.25
C TYR A 66 -6.90 1.13 24.24
N ASP A 67 -6.40 2.31 23.92
CA ASP A 67 -6.42 3.51 24.78
C ASP A 67 -7.68 4.38 24.66
N GLY A 68 -8.69 3.92 23.93
CA GLY A 68 -9.94 4.64 23.73
C GLY A 68 -9.88 5.74 22.67
N ALA A 69 -8.74 5.90 21.98
CA ALA A 69 -8.69 6.69 20.76
C ALA A 69 -9.44 5.95 19.63
N SER A 70 -9.83 6.66 18.60
CA SER A 70 -10.40 6.04 17.40
C SER A 70 -9.95 6.78 16.15
N ILE A 71 -9.75 6.01 15.08
CA ILE A 71 -9.55 6.50 13.73
C ILE A 71 -10.70 5.95 12.90
N ARG A 72 -11.53 6.84 12.37
CA ARG A 72 -12.69 6.48 11.57
C ARG A 72 -12.54 7.07 10.17
N HIS A 73 -12.85 6.28 9.18
CA HIS A 73 -12.94 6.68 7.78
C HIS A 73 -14.40 6.57 7.36
N ASP A 74 -15.01 7.69 7.06
CA ASP A 74 -16.40 7.77 6.63
C ASP A 74 -16.49 8.09 5.13
N ASN A 75 -17.57 7.66 4.49
CA ASN A 75 -17.87 7.99 3.10
C ASN A 75 -16.72 7.65 2.14
N VAL A 76 -16.09 6.50 2.34
CA VAL A 76 -14.96 6.06 1.48
C VAL A 76 -15.49 5.70 0.11
N THR A 77 -14.93 6.32 -0.92
CA THR A 77 -15.18 5.97 -2.31
C THR A 77 -13.87 5.70 -3.03
N VAL A 78 -13.83 4.62 -3.83
CA VAL A 78 -12.69 4.30 -4.70
C VAL A 78 -13.20 4.05 -6.10
N ARG A 79 -12.71 4.81 -7.08
CA ARG A 79 -13.12 4.71 -8.49
C ARG A 79 -11.91 4.70 -9.40
N GLY A 80 -11.96 3.88 -10.44
CA GLY A 80 -10.90 3.81 -11.46
C GLY A 80 -10.76 2.41 -12.01
N THR A 81 -9.67 2.16 -12.72
CA THR A 81 -9.33 0.83 -13.22
C THR A 81 -7.92 0.48 -12.79
N SER A 82 -7.69 -0.77 -12.41
CA SER A 82 -6.38 -1.31 -12.09
C SER A 82 -6.16 -2.59 -12.89
N LEU A 83 -4.97 -2.75 -13.40
CA LEU A 83 -4.47 -4.02 -13.89
C LEU A 83 -3.48 -4.54 -12.84
N SER A 84 -3.64 -5.76 -12.42
CA SER A 84 -2.71 -6.43 -11.51
C SER A 84 -2.45 -7.86 -11.97
N GLU A 85 -1.27 -8.34 -11.64
CA GLU A 85 -0.81 -9.67 -11.99
C GLU A 85 -0.44 -10.41 -10.70
N PHE A 86 -0.88 -11.66 -10.61
CA PHE A 86 -0.46 -12.58 -9.59
C PHE A 86 0.38 -13.67 -10.24
N ASP A 87 1.55 -13.95 -9.70
CA ASP A 87 2.47 -14.92 -10.23
C ASP A 87 3.17 -15.72 -9.12
N LEU A 88 3.65 -16.91 -9.46
CA LEU A 88 4.57 -17.68 -8.64
C LEU A 88 5.97 -17.59 -9.29
N VAL A 89 6.85 -16.84 -8.65
CA VAL A 89 8.18 -16.58 -9.18
C VAL A 89 9.24 -17.43 -8.49
N LYS A 90 10.33 -17.71 -9.21
CA LYS A 90 11.43 -18.48 -8.66
C LYS A 90 12.24 -17.63 -7.70
N GLY A 91 12.42 -18.15 -6.50
CA GLY A 91 13.35 -17.62 -5.51
C GLY A 91 14.79 -18.12 -5.74
N SER A 92 15.64 -17.87 -4.75
CA SER A 92 17.04 -18.34 -4.77
C SER A 92 17.18 -19.87 -4.77
N SER A 93 16.14 -20.59 -4.37
CA SER A 93 16.06 -22.06 -4.45
C SER A 93 15.94 -22.57 -5.89
N GLY A 94 15.65 -21.69 -6.87
CA GLY A 94 15.33 -22.04 -8.24
C GLY A 94 13.93 -22.64 -8.43
N ARG A 95 13.15 -22.76 -7.36
CA ARG A 95 11.77 -23.23 -7.35
C ARG A 95 10.80 -22.05 -7.34
N PRO A 96 9.58 -22.19 -7.88
CA PRO A 96 8.54 -21.17 -7.79
C PRO A 96 7.92 -21.18 -6.38
N ASP A 97 8.62 -20.57 -5.44
CA ASP A 97 8.30 -20.53 -4.00
C ASP A 97 7.98 -19.13 -3.47
N ILE A 98 7.96 -18.12 -4.35
CA ILE A 98 7.59 -16.76 -4.02
C ILE A 98 6.27 -16.41 -4.68
N GLY A 99 5.22 -16.10 -3.89
CA GLY A 99 4.03 -15.43 -4.38
C GLY A 99 4.36 -13.98 -4.70
N GLN A 100 3.97 -13.50 -5.88
CA GLN A 100 4.19 -12.12 -6.29
C GLN A 100 2.88 -11.51 -6.80
N TRP A 101 2.56 -10.34 -6.28
CA TRP A 101 1.54 -9.48 -6.83
C TRP A 101 2.20 -8.22 -7.38
N SER A 102 1.91 -7.91 -8.63
CA SER A 102 2.48 -6.75 -9.30
C SER A 102 1.40 -5.94 -10.01
N ILE A 103 1.69 -4.65 -10.14
CA ILE A 103 0.91 -3.73 -10.95
C ILE A 103 1.80 -3.36 -12.15
N PRO A 104 1.51 -3.86 -13.36
CA PRO A 104 2.42 -3.70 -14.49
C PRO A 104 2.61 -2.23 -14.87
N MET A 105 3.79 -1.93 -15.40
CA MET A 105 4.13 -0.59 -15.89
C MET A 105 3.30 -0.18 -17.11
N VAL A 106 2.86 -1.16 -17.90
CA VAL A 106 2.14 -0.98 -19.17
C VAL A 106 0.69 -1.43 -19.00
N GLY A 107 -0.23 -0.72 -19.60
CA GLY A 107 -1.65 -1.09 -19.60
C GLY A 107 -2.58 0.13 -19.60
N ASN A 108 -3.78 -0.06 -20.13
CA ASN A 108 -4.84 0.95 -20.11
C ASN A 108 -5.53 0.94 -18.74
N THR A 109 -4.98 1.72 -17.81
CA THR A 109 -5.59 1.93 -16.50
C THR A 109 -6.06 3.36 -16.37
N LYS A 110 -7.28 3.55 -15.89
CA LYS A 110 -7.73 4.88 -15.44
C LYS A 110 -7.20 5.09 -14.03
N PRO A 111 -6.55 6.22 -13.76
CA PRO A 111 -6.08 6.54 -12.42
C PRO A 111 -7.17 6.35 -11.37
N LEU A 112 -6.79 5.91 -10.19
CA LEU A 112 -7.71 5.76 -9.08
C LEU A 112 -8.03 7.12 -8.48
N GLN A 113 -9.31 7.32 -8.16
CA GLN A 113 -9.82 8.43 -7.36
C GLN A 113 -10.25 7.84 -6.02
N ILE A 114 -9.68 8.34 -4.93
CA ILE A 114 -9.98 7.85 -3.57
C ILE A 114 -10.39 9.04 -2.72
N ASP A 115 -11.60 8.98 -2.17
CA ASP A 115 -12.12 10.02 -1.28
C ASP A 115 -12.59 9.39 0.03
N TYR A 116 -12.32 10.05 1.15
CA TYR A 116 -12.88 9.69 2.44
C TYR A 116 -12.84 10.86 3.42
N ASP A 117 -13.63 10.78 4.49
CA ASP A 117 -13.59 11.68 5.61
C ASP A 117 -12.87 10.98 6.77
N LEU A 118 -11.71 11.52 7.16
CA LEU A 118 -10.90 11.02 8.27
C LEU A 118 -11.33 11.72 9.56
N VAL A 119 -11.76 10.94 10.54
CA VAL A 119 -12.09 11.43 11.88
C VAL A 119 -11.16 10.75 12.89
N VAL A 120 -10.32 11.54 13.52
CA VAL A 120 -9.43 11.08 14.60
C VAL A 120 -9.98 11.61 15.91
N SER A 121 -10.30 10.73 16.83
CA SER A 121 -10.86 11.08 18.14
C SER A 121 -9.99 10.56 19.27
N ALA A 122 -9.69 11.40 20.24
CA ALA A 122 -8.97 11.05 21.46
C ALA A 122 -9.32 12.04 22.58
N ASN A 123 -9.45 11.55 23.81
CA ASN A 123 -9.70 12.38 25.00
C ASN A 123 -10.88 13.35 24.86
N GLY A 124 -11.98 12.90 24.26
CA GLY A 124 -13.19 13.71 24.04
C GLY A 124 -13.05 14.80 22.97
N ARG A 125 -11.97 14.84 22.23
CA ARG A 125 -11.76 15.76 21.10
C ARG A 125 -11.72 14.98 19.80
N SER A 126 -12.17 15.61 18.71
CA SER A 126 -12.14 15.03 17.37
C SER A 126 -11.56 16.04 16.39
N LEU A 127 -10.70 15.52 15.51
CA LEU A 127 -10.25 16.18 14.29
C LEU A 127 -10.97 15.53 13.11
N ASN A 128 -11.56 16.33 12.25
CA ASN A 128 -12.21 15.87 11.03
C ASN A 128 -11.53 16.52 9.81
N THR A 129 -11.17 15.71 8.83
CA THR A 129 -10.53 16.20 7.60
C THR A 129 -10.98 15.32 6.45
N SER A 130 -11.53 15.93 5.40
CA SER A 130 -11.79 15.20 4.16
C SER A 130 -10.49 15.08 3.35
N VAL A 131 -10.26 13.88 2.83
CA VAL A 131 -9.07 13.53 2.07
C VAL A 131 -9.50 13.05 0.68
N SER A 132 -8.87 13.61 -0.37
CA SER A 132 -9.10 13.19 -1.75
C SER A 132 -7.77 12.94 -2.44
N TYR A 133 -7.57 11.73 -2.94
CA TYR A 133 -6.48 11.38 -3.86
C TYR A 133 -7.03 11.41 -5.28
N LYS A 134 -6.49 12.28 -6.11
CA LYS A 134 -6.80 12.34 -7.53
C LYS A 134 -5.63 11.81 -8.34
N ASP A 135 -5.96 11.01 -9.33
CA ASP A 135 -4.98 10.41 -10.25
C ASP A 135 -3.90 9.59 -9.51
N PHE A 136 -4.34 8.73 -8.59
CA PHE A 136 -3.45 7.78 -7.93
C PHE A 136 -3.10 6.62 -8.88
N VAL A 137 -1.82 6.45 -9.16
CA VAL A 137 -1.29 5.46 -10.10
C VAL A 137 -0.13 4.70 -9.45
N PRO A 138 -0.33 3.44 -9.03
CA PRO A 138 0.70 2.61 -8.39
C PRO A 138 1.45 1.70 -9.40
N LYS A 139 1.64 2.14 -10.64
CA LYS A 139 2.27 1.35 -11.71
C LYS A 139 3.70 0.94 -11.38
N GLY A 140 4.03 -0.34 -11.58
CA GLY A 140 5.34 -0.91 -11.31
C GLY A 140 5.55 -1.36 -9.86
N SER A 141 4.57 -1.14 -8.97
CA SER A 141 4.66 -1.63 -7.60
C SER A 141 4.55 -3.15 -7.55
N ILE A 142 5.36 -3.77 -6.69
CA ILE A 142 5.45 -5.22 -6.50
C ILE A 142 5.37 -5.53 -5.02
N PHE A 143 4.57 -6.54 -4.69
CA PHE A 143 4.52 -7.13 -3.36
C PHE A 143 4.82 -8.63 -3.48
N GLN A 144 5.75 -9.13 -2.67
CA GLN A 144 6.17 -10.53 -2.65
C GLN A 144 6.00 -11.12 -1.26
N TRP A 145 5.78 -12.43 -1.20
CA TRP A 145 5.76 -13.17 0.06
C TRP A 145 6.22 -14.61 -0.16
N THR A 146 6.87 -15.15 0.85
CA THR A 146 7.26 -16.56 0.93
C THR A 146 7.30 -17.01 2.39
N THR A 147 7.39 -18.29 2.61
CA THR A 147 7.62 -18.83 3.96
C THR A 147 9.06 -18.59 4.39
N GLY A 148 9.25 -18.01 5.56
CA GLY A 148 10.59 -17.84 6.13
C GLY A 148 11.26 -19.17 6.50
N PRO A 149 12.59 -19.27 6.44
CA PRO A 149 13.33 -20.51 6.73
C PRO A 149 13.18 -21.01 8.17
N THR A 150 12.84 -20.14 9.09
CA THR A 150 12.63 -20.43 10.52
C THR A 150 11.15 -20.38 10.92
N GLY A 151 10.25 -20.42 9.94
CA GLY A 151 8.83 -20.13 10.12
C GLY A 151 8.51 -18.64 9.97
N GLY A 152 7.21 -18.30 9.94
CA GLY A 152 6.75 -16.94 9.64
C GLY A 152 6.70 -16.66 8.13
N ILE A 153 6.63 -15.39 7.77
CA ILE A 153 6.51 -14.93 6.39
C ILE A 153 7.61 -13.91 6.12
N ASP A 154 8.36 -14.13 5.06
CA ASP A 154 9.25 -13.14 4.47
C ASP A 154 8.48 -12.36 3.40
N LEU A 155 8.64 -11.03 3.38
CA LEU A 155 7.97 -10.12 2.46
C LEU A 155 8.99 -9.33 1.64
N GLY A 156 8.67 -9.11 0.38
CA GLY A 156 9.38 -8.18 -0.51
C GLY A 156 8.46 -7.05 -0.93
N LEU A 157 9.04 -5.90 -1.23
CA LEU A 157 8.32 -4.70 -1.64
C LEU A 157 9.16 -3.87 -2.61
N ALA A 158 8.57 -3.55 -3.75
CA ALA A 158 9.03 -2.47 -4.60
C ALA A 158 7.87 -1.51 -4.83
N THR A 159 8.15 -0.22 -4.79
CA THR A 159 7.10 0.81 -4.92
C THR A 159 7.43 1.81 -6.01
N ASN A 160 6.44 2.04 -6.87
CA ASN A 160 6.40 3.15 -7.79
C ASN A 160 4.97 3.67 -7.80
N LEU A 161 4.77 4.86 -7.29
CA LEU A 161 3.45 5.46 -7.26
C LEU A 161 3.50 6.93 -7.63
N SER A 162 2.45 7.39 -8.27
CA SER A 162 2.22 8.81 -8.48
C SER A 162 0.80 9.19 -8.05
N ILE A 163 0.66 10.42 -7.54
CA ILE A 163 -0.62 11.03 -7.18
C ILE A 163 -0.65 12.39 -7.85
N GLY A 164 -1.58 12.60 -8.76
CA GLY A 164 -1.74 13.89 -9.44
C GLY A 164 -2.02 14.99 -8.44
N GLN A 165 -2.95 14.76 -7.51
CA GLN A 165 -3.25 15.71 -6.44
C GLN A 165 -3.78 15.00 -5.18
N LEU A 166 -3.28 15.40 -4.01
CA LEU A 166 -3.84 15.10 -2.71
C LEU A 166 -4.46 16.37 -2.13
N LEU A 167 -5.76 16.35 -1.85
CA LEU A 167 -6.48 17.43 -1.20
C LEU A 167 -6.77 17.07 0.25
N LEU A 168 -6.49 17.98 1.15
CA LEU A 168 -6.85 17.92 2.57
C LEU A 168 -7.78 19.08 2.88
N SER A 169 -9.01 18.78 3.27
CA SER A 169 -10.07 19.78 3.53
C SER A 169 -10.55 19.67 4.97
N PRO A 170 -10.00 20.47 5.90
CA PRO A 170 -10.28 20.35 7.33
C PRO A 170 -11.74 20.73 7.69
N ASN A 171 -12.44 21.42 6.82
CA ASN A 171 -13.83 21.83 7.02
C ASN A 171 -14.83 21.02 6.17
N GLY A 172 -14.39 19.88 5.63
CA GLY A 172 -15.20 19.00 4.78
C GLY A 172 -14.99 19.26 3.27
N ARG A 173 -15.43 18.32 2.45
CA ARG A 173 -15.15 18.27 1.00
C ARG A 173 -15.69 19.46 0.21
N LYS A 174 -16.77 20.07 0.67
CA LYS A 174 -17.44 21.20 0.00
C LYS A 174 -16.81 22.54 0.34
N GLU A 175 -16.02 22.57 1.41
CA GLU A 175 -15.40 23.80 1.90
C GLU A 175 -13.97 23.90 1.41
N THR A 176 -13.66 25.03 0.83
CA THR A 176 -12.31 25.31 0.33
C THR A 176 -11.45 26.09 1.32
N VAL A 177 -12.07 26.68 2.34
CA VAL A 177 -11.35 27.43 3.37
C VAL A 177 -10.44 26.52 4.16
N GLY A 178 -9.14 26.85 4.20
CA GLY A 178 -8.11 26.03 4.85
C GLY A 178 -7.72 24.77 4.08
N GLN A 179 -8.24 24.58 2.87
CA GLN A 179 -7.85 23.46 2.03
C GLN A 179 -6.38 23.55 1.65
N MET A 180 -5.68 22.43 1.74
CA MET A 180 -4.32 22.23 1.26
C MET A 180 -4.34 21.26 0.08
N ALA A 181 -3.69 21.66 -1.01
CA ALA A 181 -3.48 20.84 -2.20
C ALA A 181 -1.99 20.52 -2.35
N ILE A 182 -1.67 19.23 -2.39
CA ILE A 182 -0.33 18.72 -2.69
C ILE A 182 -0.39 18.08 -4.06
N SER A 183 0.38 18.57 -5.01
CA SER A 183 0.31 18.15 -6.41
C SER A 183 1.60 17.48 -6.85
N GLY A 184 1.47 16.51 -7.79
CA GLY A 184 2.60 15.86 -8.43
C GLY A 184 3.45 15.04 -7.46
N ILE A 185 2.80 14.31 -6.54
CA ILE A 185 3.52 13.42 -5.60
C ILE A 185 4.01 12.20 -6.40
N LYS A 186 5.30 11.87 -6.29
CA LYS A 186 5.88 10.65 -6.86
C LYS A 186 6.80 9.98 -5.86
N VAL A 187 6.71 8.66 -5.78
CA VAL A 187 7.64 7.80 -5.04
C VAL A 187 8.18 6.77 -6.03
N GLU A 188 9.48 6.81 -6.25
CA GLU A 188 10.14 6.02 -7.29
C GLU A 188 11.61 5.74 -6.91
N SER A 189 12.34 5.01 -7.75
CA SER A 189 13.80 4.84 -7.61
C SER A 189 14.52 6.18 -7.78
N SER A 190 15.54 6.42 -6.96
CA SER A 190 16.42 7.58 -7.12
C SER A 190 17.32 7.48 -8.35
N GLU A 191 17.78 6.25 -8.66
CA GLU A 191 18.74 5.97 -9.73
C GLU A 191 18.07 5.95 -11.10
N THR A 192 16.81 5.51 -11.13
CA THR A 192 16.08 5.31 -12.39
C THR A 192 14.67 5.89 -12.26
N PRO A 193 14.49 7.19 -12.53
CA PRO A 193 13.18 7.83 -12.48
C PRO A 193 12.14 7.09 -13.33
N GLY A 194 10.93 6.94 -12.78
CA GLY A 194 9.85 6.17 -13.40
C GLY A 194 9.88 4.67 -13.11
N ASN A 195 10.95 4.15 -12.50
CA ASN A 195 11.05 2.76 -12.08
C ASN A 195 10.76 2.58 -10.59
N PRO A 196 10.37 1.37 -10.16
CA PRO A 196 10.10 1.11 -8.76
C PRO A 196 11.36 1.27 -7.88
N TRP A 197 11.19 1.87 -6.73
CA TRP A 197 12.14 1.78 -5.64
C TRP A 197 12.03 0.40 -5.02
N VAL A 198 13.06 -0.41 -5.24
CA VAL A 198 13.15 -1.76 -4.68
C VAL A 198 13.58 -1.65 -3.22
N ILE A 199 12.65 -1.89 -2.34
CA ILE A 199 12.85 -1.83 -0.89
C ILE A 199 13.34 -3.19 -0.39
N ALA A 200 12.72 -4.28 -0.85
CA ALA A 200 13.09 -5.63 -0.55
C ALA A 200 12.69 -6.54 -1.72
N ASP A 201 13.60 -7.38 -2.19
CA ASP A 201 13.34 -8.33 -3.26
C ASP A 201 13.72 -9.75 -2.83
N LEU A 202 12.72 -10.61 -2.69
CA LEU A 202 12.92 -12.00 -2.28
C LEU A 202 13.63 -12.86 -3.33
N LYS A 203 13.59 -12.46 -4.62
CA LYS A 203 14.30 -13.17 -5.69
C LYS A 203 15.81 -13.02 -5.56
N THR A 204 16.26 -11.79 -5.31
CA THR A 204 17.67 -11.45 -5.14
C THR A 204 18.14 -11.53 -3.71
N GLN A 205 17.19 -11.73 -2.77
CA GLN A 205 17.41 -11.67 -1.32
C GLN A 205 18.02 -10.34 -0.82
N SER A 206 17.85 -9.28 -1.59
CA SER A 206 18.26 -7.93 -1.22
C SER A 206 17.20 -7.29 -0.31
N GLY A 207 17.34 -7.49 0.98
CA GLY A 207 16.41 -6.99 1.99
C GLY A 207 15.22 -7.94 2.20
N LYS A 208 14.70 -7.94 3.42
CA LYS A 208 13.52 -8.73 3.78
C LYS A 208 12.72 -8.03 4.86
N PHE A 209 11.43 -7.97 4.67
CA PHE A 209 10.52 -7.78 5.78
C PHE A 209 10.25 -9.15 6.39
N ARG A 210 10.44 -9.29 7.68
CA ARG A 210 10.14 -10.55 8.38
C ARG A 210 9.01 -10.35 9.36
N LEU A 211 8.06 -11.28 9.31
CA LEU A 211 7.07 -11.49 10.35
C LEU A 211 7.48 -12.75 11.12
N PRO A 212 8.39 -12.66 12.08
CA PRO A 212 8.86 -13.83 12.81
C PRO A 212 7.75 -14.41 13.67
N VAL A 213 7.72 -15.72 13.78
CA VAL A 213 6.92 -16.41 14.79
C VAL A 213 7.67 -16.25 16.11
N ASP A 214 7.02 -15.68 17.11
CA ASP A 214 7.58 -15.64 18.46
C ASP A 214 7.67 -17.05 19.04
N ALA A 215 8.87 -17.46 19.42
CA ALA A 215 9.14 -18.79 19.98
C ALA A 215 8.42 -19.05 21.31
N GLN A 216 7.93 -18.02 21.98
CA GLN A 216 7.24 -18.11 23.27
C GLN A 216 5.72 -18.01 23.14
N GLY A 217 5.15 -17.95 21.93
CA GLY A 217 3.72 -17.81 21.74
C GLY A 217 3.15 -16.48 22.31
N ALA A 218 4.02 -15.48 22.46
CA ALA A 218 3.62 -14.19 22.97
C ALA A 218 2.75 -13.45 21.94
N THR A 219 1.84 -12.65 22.45
CA THR A 219 0.83 -11.90 21.69
C THR A 219 1.41 -10.71 20.90
N HIS A 220 2.69 -10.74 20.53
CA HIS A 220 3.36 -9.65 19.85
C HIS A 220 3.65 -9.98 18.40
N LEU A 221 3.11 -9.19 17.49
CA LEU A 221 3.55 -9.19 16.11
C LEU A 221 4.80 -8.30 16.02
N ASN A 222 5.92 -8.89 15.66
CA ASN A 222 7.15 -8.17 15.34
C ASN A 222 7.27 -8.08 13.82
N LEU A 223 7.30 -6.86 13.29
CA LEU A 223 7.70 -6.60 11.92
C LEU A 223 9.17 -6.15 11.94
N GLY A 224 10.05 -7.05 11.56
CA GLY A 224 11.47 -6.75 11.37
C GLY A 224 11.74 -6.47 9.90
N VAL A 225 12.51 -5.44 9.61
CA VAL A 225 12.98 -5.13 8.26
C VAL A 225 14.50 -5.20 8.26
N ASP A 226 15.03 -6.20 7.56
CA ASP A 226 16.47 -6.32 7.30
C ASP A 226 16.74 -5.73 5.91
N TRP A 227 17.46 -4.63 5.84
CA TRP A 227 17.84 -3.97 4.58
C TRP A 227 19.22 -4.41 4.14
N PRO A 228 19.48 -4.42 2.83
CA PRO A 228 20.85 -4.52 2.36
C PRO A 228 21.62 -3.30 2.86
N VAL A 229 22.72 -3.55 3.56
CA VAL A 229 23.62 -2.51 4.06
C VAL A 229 24.75 -2.36 3.05
N GLY A 230 24.96 -1.15 2.54
CA GLY A 230 26.11 -0.86 1.67
C GLY A 230 25.76 -0.05 0.42
N ALA A 231 26.72 0.06 -0.49
CA ALA A 231 26.62 0.84 -1.73
C ALA A 231 25.57 0.29 -2.72
N ASP A 232 25.17 -0.98 -2.57
CA ASP A 232 24.24 -1.65 -3.46
C ASP A 232 22.78 -1.55 -3.01
N ALA A 233 22.52 -0.85 -1.90
CA ALA A 233 21.15 -0.65 -1.44
C ALA A 233 20.43 0.35 -2.35
N ALA A 234 19.40 -0.12 -3.02
CA ALA A 234 18.55 0.74 -3.85
C ALA A 234 17.98 1.90 -3.03
N THR A 235 18.06 3.10 -3.57
CA THR A 235 17.54 4.29 -2.91
C THR A 235 16.24 4.76 -3.55
N GLY A 236 15.35 5.29 -2.72
CA GLY A 236 14.10 5.88 -3.15
C GLY A 236 14.16 7.40 -3.22
N LYS A 237 13.26 7.96 -3.99
CA LYS A 237 13.04 9.40 -4.11
C LYS A 237 11.57 9.70 -3.94
N LEU A 238 11.26 10.70 -3.13
CA LEU A 238 9.95 11.34 -3.06
C LEU A 238 10.05 12.72 -3.68
N THR A 239 9.17 13.03 -4.61
CA THR A 239 9.02 14.39 -5.17
C THR A 239 7.61 14.89 -4.98
N ILE A 240 7.49 16.20 -4.80
CA ILE A 240 6.23 16.94 -4.72
C ILE A 240 6.43 18.16 -5.61
N ASP A 241 5.57 18.33 -6.62
CA ASP A 241 5.69 19.44 -7.55
C ASP A 241 5.23 20.75 -6.91
N ASN A 242 4.20 20.71 -6.08
CA ASN A 242 3.69 21.90 -5.43
C ASN A 242 2.87 21.60 -4.17
N VAL A 243 2.96 22.49 -3.18
CA VAL A 243 2.05 22.54 -2.02
C VAL A 243 1.41 23.91 -1.98
N ALA A 244 0.10 23.99 -2.17
CA ALA A 244 -0.68 25.22 -2.18
C ALA A 244 -1.80 25.20 -1.16
N PHE A 245 -2.11 26.35 -0.60
CA PHE A 245 -3.25 26.59 0.27
C PHE A 245 -4.27 27.47 -0.43
N ASN A 246 -5.54 27.28 -0.16
CA ASN A 246 -6.61 28.03 -0.80
C ASN A 246 -6.62 29.54 -0.46
N ASN A 247 -5.87 29.96 0.53
CA ASN A 247 -5.67 31.39 0.84
C ASN A 247 -4.64 32.10 -0.08
N GLY A 248 -4.14 31.40 -1.12
CA GLY A 248 -3.14 31.89 -2.05
C GLY A 248 -1.70 31.64 -1.64
N ALA A 249 -1.45 31.09 -0.44
CA ALA A 249 -0.10 30.71 -0.05
C ALA A 249 0.36 29.48 -0.86
N ASN A 250 1.61 29.51 -1.31
CA ASN A 250 2.24 28.49 -2.12
C ASN A 250 3.65 28.23 -1.60
N LEU A 251 3.96 26.99 -1.25
CA LEU A 251 5.27 26.59 -0.73
C LEU A 251 6.19 26.07 -1.86
N GLY A 252 5.68 25.92 -3.08
CA GLY A 252 6.46 25.40 -4.21
C GLY A 252 6.72 23.90 -4.13
N SER A 253 7.80 23.48 -4.82
CA SER A 253 8.20 22.09 -4.94
C SER A 253 9.09 21.62 -3.80
N SER A 254 9.08 20.32 -3.55
CA SER A 254 9.94 19.66 -2.57
C SER A 254 10.42 18.31 -3.10
N SER A 255 11.61 17.89 -2.72
CA SER A 255 12.09 16.55 -3.01
C SER A 255 12.95 16.02 -1.87
N ILE A 256 12.77 14.72 -1.58
CA ILE A 256 13.63 13.94 -0.70
C ILE A 256 14.25 12.87 -1.59
N GLY A 257 15.57 12.90 -1.75
CA GLY A 257 16.31 11.91 -2.54
C GLY A 257 17.12 10.98 -1.66
N SER A 258 17.57 9.89 -2.26
CA SER A 258 18.42 8.88 -1.60
C SER A 258 17.82 8.33 -0.30
N MET A 259 16.50 8.13 -0.29
CA MET A 259 15.82 7.51 0.85
C MET A 259 16.23 6.04 0.96
N GLN A 260 16.69 5.67 2.14
CA GLN A 260 16.94 4.28 2.50
C GLN A 260 16.22 3.98 3.81
N ILE A 261 15.59 2.81 3.89
CA ILE A 261 15.11 2.31 5.17
C ILE A 261 16.13 1.27 5.63
N GLN A 262 16.94 1.58 6.62
CA GLN A 262 18.02 0.72 7.10
C GLN A 262 17.56 -0.26 8.18
N TYR A 263 16.59 0.15 8.98
CA TYR A 263 16.03 -0.67 10.05
C TYR A 263 14.65 -0.17 10.47
N MET A 264 13.71 -1.09 10.59
CA MET A 264 12.42 -0.81 11.18
C MET A 264 11.99 -2.01 12.04
N ASN A 265 11.65 -1.76 13.31
CA ASN A 265 11.09 -2.79 14.18
C ASN A 265 9.81 -2.23 14.79
N ILE A 266 8.69 -2.83 14.42
CA ILE A 266 7.37 -2.46 14.93
C ILE A 266 6.90 -3.60 15.82
N LYS A 267 6.68 -3.30 17.10
CA LYS A 267 6.09 -4.23 18.05
C LYS A 267 4.66 -3.83 18.32
N PHE A 268 3.76 -4.73 18.07
CA PHE A 268 2.36 -4.59 18.44
C PHE A 268 2.14 -5.28 19.79
N ARG A 269 1.56 -4.59 20.74
CA ARG A 269 1.23 -5.11 22.07
C ARG A 269 -0.25 -5.46 22.15
#